data_afd4db0bff85957b0330c4e443fd8596
#
_entry.id   afd4db0bff85957b0330c4e443fd8596
#
_cell.length_a   1.000
_cell.length_b   1.000
_cell.length_c   1.000
_cell.angle_alpha   90.00
_cell.angle_beta   90.00
_cell.angle_gamma   90.00
#
_symmetry.space_group_name_H-M   'P 1'
#
loop_
_entity.id
_entity.type
_entity.pdbx_description
1 polymer ?
#
loop_
_entity_poly.entity_id
_entity_poly.type
_entity_poly.pdbx_seq_one_letter_code
_entity_poly.pdbx_strand_id
1 'polypeptide(L)'
;MKPLVKTIVVLILISLCVSGSSRTTSDRKFDEFGDINCEDEWARLDNFAVHLQNEPAVQGYIIFYGGRRMRGQLPRRGEAAIRASRLKPYLVENRGIPTAQVVVVDGGFRESWEAELWIVPPGAAPPSPTPTVSPCSVKFRKGGVKLRQFSCLMG
;
A
#
# COMPACT_ATOMS: atom_id res chain seq x y z
N MET A 1 -4.45 34.22 62.49
CA MET A 1 -3.31 33.84 61.60
C MET A 1 -3.35 32.32 61.34
N LYS A 2 -4.05 31.82 60.33
CA LYS A 2 -3.95 30.39 59.85
C LYS A 2 -4.98 30.00 58.78
N PRO A 3 -5.11 30.73 57.68
CA PRO A 3 -5.63 30.04 56.51
C PRO A 3 -4.78 30.16 55.23
N LEU A 4 -3.64 30.88 55.25
CA LEU A 4 -2.90 31.18 54.02
C LEU A 4 -2.01 30.03 53.53
N VAL A 5 -1.66 29.04 54.36
CA VAL A 5 -0.72 27.95 53.98
C VAL A 5 -1.43 26.83 53.27
N LYS A 6 -2.75 26.65 53.44
CA LYS A 6 -3.46 25.52 52.78
C LYS A 6 -3.78 25.76 51.32
N THR A 7 -3.80 27.00 50.85
CA THR A 7 -4.15 27.37 49.49
C THR A 7 -3.00 27.21 48.49
N ILE A 8 -1.77 27.20 48.95
CA ILE A 8 -0.57 27.12 48.11
C ILE A 8 -0.25 25.67 47.72
N VAL A 9 -0.64 24.70 48.53
CA VAL A 9 -0.34 23.27 48.27
C VAL A 9 -1.26 22.68 47.17
N VAL A 10 -2.45 23.23 46.96
CA VAL A 10 -3.40 22.76 45.94
C VAL A 10 -3.03 23.20 44.52
N LEU A 11 -2.30 24.31 44.38
CA LEU A 11 -1.94 24.86 43.07
C LEU A 11 -0.71 24.20 42.42
N ILE A 12 0.06 23.40 43.13
CA ILE A 12 1.29 22.75 42.64
C ILE A 12 1.00 21.36 42.00
N LEU A 13 -0.20 20.82 42.16
CA LEU A 13 -0.56 19.46 41.71
C LEU A 13 -1.19 19.37 40.31
N ILE A 14 -1.38 20.49 39.61
CA ILE A 14 -2.06 20.49 38.28
C ILE A 14 -1.08 20.63 37.12
N SER A 15 0.22 20.64 37.34
CA SER A 15 1.21 20.73 36.25
C SER A 15 1.89 19.39 35.96
N LEU A 16 1.12 18.27 35.94
CA LEU A 16 1.52 17.07 35.24
C LEU A 16 1.14 17.26 33.77
N CYS A 17 1.99 17.96 33.03
CA CYS A 17 2.00 17.91 31.58
C CYS A 17 2.16 16.44 31.19
N VAL A 18 1.06 15.82 30.76
CA VAL A 18 1.08 14.58 30.02
C VAL A 18 1.82 14.86 28.72
N SER A 19 3.13 14.66 28.74
CA SER A 19 3.93 14.56 27.51
C SER A 19 3.48 13.30 26.79
N GLY A 20 2.38 13.42 26.03
CA GLY A 20 1.97 12.42 25.08
C GLY A 20 3.10 12.30 24.06
N SER A 21 3.95 11.28 24.19
CA SER A 21 4.84 10.86 23.10
C SER A 21 3.98 10.54 21.90
N SER A 22 3.81 11.49 21.00
CA SER A 22 3.30 11.23 19.66
C SER A 22 4.28 10.29 18.99
N ARG A 23 4.03 8.97 19.09
CA ARG A 23 4.69 8.01 18.22
C ARG A 23 4.32 8.43 16.79
N THR A 24 5.29 8.95 16.07
CA THR A 24 5.15 9.20 14.64
C THR A 24 4.94 7.85 13.99
N THR A 25 3.69 7.49 13.75
CA THR A 25 3.33 6.30 13.00
C THR A 25 3.64 6.62 11.54
N SER A 26 4.70 6.00 10.99
CA SER A 26 5.03 6.12 9.57
C SER A 26 4.45 4.94 8.80
N ASP A 27 4.14 5.19 7.53
CA ASP A 27 3.91 4.14 6.56
C ASP A 27 5.09 3.16 6.50
N ARG A 28 4.82 1.91 6.20
CA ARG A 28 5.83 0.86 6.10
C ARG A 28 5.60 0.01 4.86
N LYS A 29 6.64 -0.09 4.01
CA LYS A 29 6.63 -1.07 2.94
C LYS A 29 6.58 -2.48 3.56
N PHE A 30 5.55 -3.23 3.20
CA PHE A 30 5.33 -4.59 3.67
C PHE A 30 6.07 -5.60 2.79
N ASP A 31 5.89 -5.47 1.45
CA ASP A 31 6.50 -6.35 0.46
C ASP A 31 6.56 -5.65 -0.90
N GLU A 32 7.28 -6.23 -1.84
CA GLU A 32 7.30 -5.82 -3.24
C GLU A 32 7.54 -7.02 -4.15
N PHE A 33 6.97 -7.00 -5.35
CA PHE A 33 7.17 -8.06 -6.33
C PHE A 33 7.02 -7.56 -7.76
N GLY A 34 7.71 -8.24 -8.67
CA GLY A 34 7.65 -7.99 -10.10
C GLY A 34 6.79 -9.00 -10.84
N ASP A 35 7.22 -9.38 -12.05
CA ASP A 35 6.55 -10.38 -12.88
C ASP A 35 6.90 -11.81 -12.42
N ILE A 36 6.23 -12.25 -11.39
CA ILE A 36 6.36 -13.58 -10.76
C ILE A 36 5.21 -14.50 -11.21
N ASN A 37 5.27 -15.78 -10.87
CA ASN A 37 4.18 -16.73 -11.10
C ASN A 37 3.00 -16.47 -10.17
N CYS A 38 1.87 -17.10 -10.46
CA CYS A 38 0.63 -16.89 -9.71
C CYS A 38 0.69 -17.37 -8.27
N GLU A 39 1.33 -18.47 -8.02
CA GLU A 39 1.43 -19.06 -6.68
C GLU A 39 2.22 -18.15 -5.76
N ASP A 40 3.34 -17.62 -6.22
CA ASP A 40 4.15 -16.67 -5.47
C ASP A 40 3.41 -15.34 -5.24
N GLU A 41 2.66 -14.85 -6.26
CA GLU A 41 1.86 -13.63 -6.12
C GLU A 41 0.76 -13.82 -5.06
N TRP A 42 0.04 -14.95 -5.11
CA TRP A 42 -0.99 -15.26 -4.11
C TRP A 42 -0.43 -15.40 -2.71
N ALA A 43 0.69 -16.10 -2.55
CA ALA A 43 1.33 -16.27 -1.24
C ALA A 43 1.69 -14.90 -0.61
N ARG A 44 2.17 -13.95 -1.41
CA ARG A 44 2.48 -12.59 -0.94
C ARG A 44 1.22 -11.81 -0.58
N LEU A 45 0.18 -11.89 -1.41
CA LEU A 45 -1.11 -11.27 -1.12
C LEU A 45 -1.80 -11.89 0.09
N ASP A 46 -1.65 -13.19 0.32
CA ASP A 46 -2.16 -13.89 1.50
C ASP A 46 -1.50 -13.39 2.78
N ASN A 47 -0.17 -13.28 2.78
CA ASN A 47 0.55 -12.71 3.92
C ASN A 47 0.12 -11.26 4.21
N PHE A 48 -0.10 -10.48 3.15
CA PHE A 48 -0.60 -9.11 3.28
C PHE A 48 -2.03 -9.08 3.84
N ALA A 49 -2.91 -9.96 3.36
CA ALA A 49 -4.27 -10.08 3.85
C ALA A 49 -4.32 -10.46 5.34
N VAL A 50 -3.51 -11.43 5.77
CA VAL A 50 -3.40 -11.82 7.19
C VAL A 50 -3.00 -10.62 8.05
N HIS A 51 -2.06 -9.81 7.59
CA HIS A 51 -1.66 -8.60 8.31
C HIS A 51 -2.81 -7.59 8.42
N LEU A 52 -3.53 -7.33 7.32
CA LEU A 52 -4.67 -6.42 7.32
C LEU A 52 -5.84 -6.92 8.19
N GLN A 53 -6.07 -8.24 8.26
CA GLN A 53 -7.08 -8.85 9.13
C GLN A 53 -6.73 -8.70 10.61
N ASN A 54 -5.45 -8.84 10.95
CA ASN A 54 -4.97 -8.71 12.33
C ASN A 54 -4.94 -7.24 12.80
N GLU A 55 -4.86 -6.29 11.88
CA GLU A 55 -4.82 -4.86 12.17
C GLU A 55 -5.92 -4.10 11.39
N PRO A 56 -7.21 -4.25 11.74
CA PRO A 56 -8.31 -3.70 10.94
C PRO A 56 -8.34 -2.17 10.87
N ALA A 57 -7.59 -1.47 11.71
CA ALA A 57 -7.49 -0.01 11.70
C ALA A 57 -6.48 0.53 10.67
N VAL A 58 -5.57 -0.32 10.13
CA VAL A 58 -4.61 0.12 9.12
C VAL A 58 -5.21 0.08 7.72
N GLN A 59 -4.67 0.88 6.82
CA GLN A 59 -4.95 0.77 5.39
C GLN A 59 -3.83 0.05 4.66
N GLY A 60 -4.20 -0.85 3.75
CA GLY A 60 -3.29 -1.46 2.80
C GLY A 60 -3.24 -0.64 1.51
N TYR A 61 -2.04 -0.25 1.08
CA TYR A 61 -1.83 0.38 -0.22
C TYR A 61 -1.12 -0.58 -1.16
N ILE A 62 -1.58 -0.64 -2.39
CA ILE A 62 -0.93 -1.33 -3.51
C ILE A 62 -0.51 -0.26 -4.49
N ILE A 63 0.79 0.02 -4.60
CA ILE A 63 1.33 0.91 -5.62
C ILE A 63 1.89 0.05 -6.73
N PHE A 64 1.33 0.17 -7.94
CA PHE A 64 1.84 -0.56 -9.10
C PHE A 64 2.57 0.37 -10.06
N TYR A 65 3.61 -0.15 -10.71
CA TYR A 65 4.40 0.57 -11.69
C TYR A 65 4.37 -0.16 -13.03
N GLY A 66 4.18 0.59 -14.11
CA GLY A 66 4.31 0.07 -15.46
C GLY A 66 5.76 -0.19 -15.81
N GLY A 67 6.05 -1.32 -16.45
CA GLY A 67 7.38 -1.61 -16.95
C GLY A 67 7.69 -0.90 -18.26
N ARG A 68 8.90 -0.36 -18.44
CA ARG A 68 9.40 0.06 -19.75
C ARG A 68 9.52 -1.15 -20.70
N ARG A 69 9.70 -2.34 -20.10
CA ARG A 69 9.63 -3.63 -20.78
C ARG A 69 8.81 -4.63 -19.98
N MET A 70 8.13 -5.53 -20.70
CA MET A 70 7.38 -6.65 -20.14
C MET A 70 7.91 -7.92 -20.79
N ARG A 71 8.55 -8.80 -20.00
CA ARG A 71 9.17 -10.06 -20.49
C ARG A 71 10.01 -9.84 -21.75
N GLY A 72 10.88 -8.83 -21.73
CA GLY A 72 11.75 -8.46 -22.83
C GLY A 72 11.12 -7.71 -23.99
N GLN A 73 9.78 -7.55 -24.01
CA GLN A 73 9.03 -6.87 -25.06
C GLN A 73 8.58 -5.47 -24.62
N LEU A 74 8.23 -4.61 -25.58
CA LEU A 74 7.57 -3.36 -25.27
C LEU A 74 6.18 -3.63 -24.66
N PRO A 75 5.77 -2.88 -23.62
CA PRO A 75 4.44 -3.04 -23.03
C PRO A 75 3.35 -2.58 -24.01
N ARG A 76 2.13 -3.04 -23.79
CA ARG A 76 0.94 -2.46 -24.44
C ARG A 76 0.39 -1.33 -23.57
N ARG A 77 -0.29 -0.39 -24.18
CA ARG A 77 -0.93 0.70 -23.41
C ARG A 77 -1.99 0.13 -22.46
N GLY A 78 -1.93 0.54 -21.19
CA GLY A 78 -2.83 0.05 -20.13
C GLY A 78 -2.48 -1.33 -19.55
N GLU A 79 -1.43 -1.99 -20.02
CA GLU A 79 -1.05 -3.34 -19.59
C GLU A 79 -0.77 -3.41 -18.08
N ALA A 80 -0.09 -2.41 -17.52
CA ALA A 80 0.22 -2.35 -16.09
C ALA A 80 -1.06 -2.26 -15.23
N ALA A 81 -1.98 -1.38 -15.59
CA ALA A 81 -3.23 -1.19 -14.86
C ALA A 81 -4.12 -2.43 -14.93
N ILE A 82 -4.23 -3.08 -16.10
CA ILE A 82 -4.99 -4.33 -16.24
C ILE A 82 -4.36 -5.44 -15.40
N ARG A 83 -3.03 -5.52 -15.35
CA ARG A 83 -2.35 -6.47 -14.51
C ARG A 83 -2.62 -6.22 -13.02
N ALA A 84 -2.54 -4.96 -12.57
CA ALA A 84 -2.82 -4.58 -11.20
C ALA A 84 -4.28 -4.74 -10.79
N SER A 85 -5.22 -4.64 -11.75
CA SER A 85 -6.66 -4.66 -11.47
C SER A 85 -7.16 -5.95 -10.80
N ARG A 86 -6.39 -7.04 -10.80
CA ARG A 86 -6.74 -8.30 -10.14
C ARG A 86 -6.33 -8.37 -8.67
N LEU A 87 -5.36 -7.54 -8.23
CA LEU A 87 -4.76 -7.63 -6.90
C LEU A 87 -5.76 -7.27 -5.78
N LYS A 88 -6.48 -6.15 -5.94
CA LYS A 88 -7.49 -5.74 -4.96
C LYS A 88 -8.69 -6.69 -4.93
N PRO A 89 -9.31 -7.14 -6.04
CA PRO A 89 -10.35 -8.16 -6.01
C PRO A 89 -9.93 -9.43 -5.29
N TYR A 90 -8.69 -9.89 -5.50
CA TYR A 90 -8.18 -11.06 -4.78
C TYR A 90 -8.25 -10.87 -3.26
N LEU A 91 -7.80 -9.74 -2.74
CA LEU A 91 -7.85 -9.43 -1.31
C LEU A 91 -9.29 -9.31 -0.80
N VAL A 92 -10.16 -8.67 -1.57
CA VAL A 92 -11.55 -8.40 -1.16
C VAL A 92 -12.42 -9.66 -1.28
N GLU A 93 -12.41 -10.30 -2.43
CA GLU A 93 -13.34 -11.40 -2.77
C GLU A 93 -12.86 -12.74 -2.23
N ASN A 94 -11.55 -13.00 -2.25
CA ASN A 94 -10.99 -14.29 -1.82
C ASN A 94 -10.48 -14.29 -0.38
N ARG A 95 -10.11 -13.14 0.17
CA ARG A 95 -9.59 -13.04 1.54
C ARG A 95 -10.48 -12.23 2.50
N GLY A 96 -11.59 -11.69 2.00
CA GLY A 96 -12.59 -11.01 2.82
C GLY A 96 -12.12 -9.68 3.39
N ILE A 97 -11.10 -9.05 2.80
CA ILE A 97 -10.65 -7.72 3.25
C ILE A 97 -11.70 -6.67 2.86
N PRO A 98 -12.12 -5.78 3.78
CA PRO A 98 -13.04 -4.70 3.45
C PRO A 98 -12.51 -3.85 2.27
N THR A 99 -13.36 -3.58 1.29
CA THR A 99 -12.98 -2.80 0.09
C THR A 99 -12.36 -1.44 0.44
N ALA A 100 -12.85 -0.79 1.50
CA ALA A 100 -12.35 0.51 1.98
C ALA A 100 -10.95 0.41 2.62
N GLN A 101 -10.54 -0.78 3.05
CA GLN A 101 -9.23 -0.99 3.68
C GLN A 101 -8.10 -1.12 2.66
N VAL A 102 -8.41 -1.28 1.36
CA VAL A 102 -7.38 -1.45 0.30
C VAL A 102 -7.48 -0.32 -0.71
N VAL A 103 -6.38 0.38 -0.90
CA VAL A 103 -6.21 1.47 -1.88
C VAL A 103 -5.23 1.01 -2.96
N VAL A 104 -5.55 1.26 -4.23
CA VAL A 104 -4.66 0.97 -5.37
C VAL A 104 -4.25 2.27 -6.02
N VAL A 105 -2.94 2.44 -6.24
CA VAL A 105 -2.34 3.65 -6.77
C VAL A 105 -1.49 3.32 -7.99
N ASP A 106 -1.66 4.09 -9.06
CA ASP A 106 -0.75 4.07 -10.21
C ASP A 106 0.50 4.87 -9.86
N GLY A 107 1.62 4.19 -9.73
CA GLY A 107 2.93 4.74 -9.37
C GLY A 107 3.73 5.28 -10.56
N GLY A 108 3.20 5.20 -11.78
CA GLY A 108 3.93 5.57 -13.00
C GLY A 108 4.75 4.43 -13.57
N PHE A 109 6.01 4.71 -13.95
CA PHE A 109 6.82 3.72 -14.68
C PHE A 109 8.18 3.47 -14.02
N ARG A 110 8.60 2.18 -14.09
CA ARG A 110 9.95 1.68 -13.76
C ARG A 110 10.53 0.89 -14.94
N GLU A 111 11.70 0.31 -14.79
CA GLU A 111 12.29 -0.53 -15.84
C GLU A 111 11.46 -1.80 -16.11
N SER A 112 10.93 -2.41 -15.05
CA SER A 112 10.03 -3.57 -15.08
C SER A 112 8.70 -3.25 -14.42
N TRP A 113 7.70 -4.09 -14.65
CA TRP A 113 6.44 -4.03 -13.90
C TRP A 113 6.70 -4.47 -12.46
N GLU A 114 6.19 -3.70 -11.51
CA GLU A 114 6.33 -3.96 -10.09
C GLU A 114 5.05 -3.58 -9.34
N ALA A 115 4.81 -4.24 -8.22
CA ALA A 115 3.80 -3.86 -7.24
C ALA A 115 4.43 -3.81 -5.86
N GLU A 116 4.18 -2.73 -5.14
CA GLU A 116 4.56 -2.54 -3.74
C GLU A 116 3.32 -2.66 -2.86
N LEU A 117 3.46 -3.39 -1.76
CA LEU A 117 2.45 -3.50 -0.72
C LEU A 117 2.88 -2.68 0.50
N TRP A 118 2.01 -1.81 0.99
CA TRP A 118 2.31 -0.91 2.08
C TRP A 118 1.26 -0.99 3.18
N ILE A 119 1.70 -0.89 4.43
CA ILE A 119 0.84 -0.76 5.61
C ILE A 119 0.88 0.68 6.07
N VAL A 120 -0.28 1.30 6.16
CA VAL A 120 -0.45 2.69 6.57
C VAL A 120 -1.30 2.75 7.83
N PRO A 121 -0.70 3.01 8.99
CA PRO A 121 -1.43 3.17 10.23
C PRO A 121 -2.35 4.39 10.22
N PRO A 122 -3.40 4.41 11.06
CA PRO A 122 -4.28 5.57 11.19
C PRO A 122 -3.49 6.85 11.46
N GLY A 123 -3.78 7.91 10.68
CA GLY A 123 -3.13 9.21 10.81
C GLY A 123 -1.75 9.33 10.17
N ALA A 124 -1.18 8.25 9.65
CA ALA A 124 0.04 8.33 8.84
C ALA A 124 -0.27 8.85 7.43
N ALA A 125 0.72 9.51 6.82
CA ALA A 125 0.61 9.92 5.44
C ALA A 125 0.62 8.70 4.50
N PRO A 126 -0.14 8.72 3.38
CA PRO A 126 -0.05 7.69 2.36
C PRO A 126 1.35 7.61 1.76
N PRO A 127 1.82 6.41 1.34
CA PRO A 127 3.10 6.25 0.68
C PRO A 127 3.12 6.99 -0.66
N SER A 128 4.24 7.64 -0.94
CA SER A 128 4.43 8.38 -2.19
C SER A 128 5.04 7.48 -3.26
N PRO A 129 4.46 7.44 -4.48
CA PRO A 129 5.05 6.71 -5.59
C PRO A 129 6.47 7.20 -5.94
N THR A 130 7.33 6.25 -6.34
CA THR A 130 8.73 6.51 -6.71
C THR A 130 9.04 5.99 -8.13
N PRO A 131 8.46 6.59 -9.20
CA PRO A 131 8.75 6.20 -10.56
C PRO A 131 10.22 6.51 -10.90
N THR A 132 10.85 5.63 -11.68
CA THR A 132 12.24 5.80 -12.13
C THR A 132 12.36 6.06 -13.63
N VAL A 133 11.26 5.90 -14.37
CA VAL A 133 11.21 6.07 -15.82
C VAL A 133 10.19 7.16 -16.16
N SER A 134 10.61 8.14 -16.97
CA SER A 134 9.69 9.18 -17.47
C SER A 134 8.63 8.57 -18.39
N PRO A 135 7.34 8.90 -18.21
CA PRO A 135 6.26 8.42 -19.09
C PRO A 135 6.50 8.71 -20.57
N CYS A 136 7.12 9.85 -20.89
CA CYS A 136 7.44 10.24 -22.27
C CYS A 136 8.49 9.34 -22.93
N SER A 137 9.30 8.61 -22.15
CA SER A 137 10.32 7.68 -22.66
C SER A 137 9.79 6.27 -22.91
N VAL A 138 8.58 5.96 -22.45
CA VAL A 138 7.99 4.63 -22.61
C VAL A 138 7.39 4.46 -23.99
N LYS A 139 7.90 3.49 -24.74
CA LYS A 139 7.36 3.09 -26.03
C LYS A 139 6.37 1.95 -25.85
N PHE A 140 5.26 2.00 -26.57
CA PHE A 140 4.23 0.97 -26.51
C PHE A 140 4.14 0.22 -27.84
N ARG A 141 3.94 -1.10 -27.77
CA ARG A 141 3.56 -1.89 -28.94
C ARG A 141 2.07 -1.77 -29.23
N LYS A 142 1.67 -1.96 -30.48
CA LYS A 142 0.27 -1.98 -30.91
C LYS A 142 -0.48 -3.18 -30.34
N GLY A 143 -1.80 -3.07 -30.20
CA GLY A 143 -2.72 -4.11 -29.79
C GLY A 143 -3.31 -3.90 -28.40
N GLY A 144 -4.51 -4.45 -28.20
CA GLY A 144 -5.21 -4.41 -26.91
C GLY A 144 -4.66 -5.43 -25.92
N VAL A 145 -4.99 -5.22 -24.65
CA VAL A 145 -4.68 -6.12 -23.53
C VAL A 145 -5.98 -6.77 -23.06
N LYS A 146 -5.95 -8.07 -22.79
CA LYS A 146 -7.08 -8.78 -22.21
C LYS A 146 -6.73 -9.18 -20.78
N LEU A 147 -7.66 -8.96 -19.84
CA LEU A 147 -7.46 -9.26 -18.42
C LEU A 147 -7.02 -10.71 -18.20
N ARG A 148 -7.63 -11.68 -18.88
CA ARG A 148 -7.28 -13.10 -18.75
C ARG A 148 -5.86 -13.47 -19.18
N GLN A 149 -5.09 -12.56 -19.79
CA GLN A 149 -3.67 -12.80 -20.07
C GLN A 149 -2.81 -12.70 -18.79
N PHE A 150 -3.35 -12.09 -17.75
CA PHE A 150 -2.71 -11.88 -16.45
C PHE A 150 -3.54 -12.45 -15.30
N SER A 151 -4.69 -13.04 -15.60
CA SER A 151 -5.46 -13.70 -14.57
C SER A 151 -4.72 -14.97 -14.17
N CYS A 152 -4.34 -15.03 -12.92
CA CYS A 152 -4.11 -16.26 -12.25
C CYS A 152 -5.49 -16.92 -12.15
N LEU A 153 -5.82 -17.77 -13.12
CA LEU A 153 -7.08 -18.51 -13.10
C LEU A 153 -7.05 -19.40 -11.87
N MET A 154 -7.95 -19.12 -10.94
CA MET A 154 -8.26 -20.09 -9.91
C MET A 154 -8.94 -21.27 -10.62
N GLY A 155 -8.26 -22.42 -10.60
CA GLY A 155 -8.79 -23.68 -11.06
C GLY A 155 -9.88 -24.18 -10.12
#